data_90d76a642aeec43921dcad0162a9d477
#
_entry.id   90d76a642aeec43921dcad0162a9d477
#
_cell.length_a   1.000
_cell.length_b   1.000
_cell.length_c   1.000
_cell.angle_alpha   90.00
_cell.angle_beta   90.00
_cell.angle_gamma   90.00
#
_symmetry.space_group_name_H-M   'P 1'
#
loop_
_entity.id
_entity.type
_entity.pdbx_description
1 polymer ?
#
loop_
_entity_poly.entity_id
_entity_poly.type
_entity_poly.pdbx_seq_one_letter_code
_entity_poly.pdbx_strand_id
1 'polypeptide(L)'
;MKRYLILFVLLLTFCGEDTVEEPIIETTEVTEVAYDKTYTSPPEMTINEQAKYIATIETSLGTLVIDLYADIAPNTVNNFVNLSNDGYYDNVIFHRVIK
;
A
#
# COMPACT_ATOMS: atom_id res chain seq x y z
N MET A 1 -21.90 11.65 -73.67
CA MET A 1 -20.57 12.04 -73.17
C MET A 1 -20.10 10.98 -72.14
N LYS A 2 -19.09 10.28 -72.54
CA LYS A 2 -18.61 9.11 -71.79
C LYS A 2 -17.70 9.57 -70.65
N ARG A 3 -18.09 9.26 -69.44
CA ARG A 3 -17.27 9.51 -68.28
C ARG A 3 -16.68 8.17 -67.83
N TYR A 4 -15.40 8.02 -68.02
CA TYR A 4 -14.66 6.85 -67.59
C TYR A 4 -14.40 6.92 -66.09
N LEU A 5 -14.98 5.97 -65.37
CA LEU A 5 -14.68 5.74 -63.94
C LEU A 5 -13.40 4.91 -63.84
N ILE A 6 -12.30 5.53 -63.50
CA ILE A 6 -11.05 4.86 -63.25
C ILE A 6 -11.12 4.35 -61.80
N LEU A 7 -11.31 3.04 -61.67
CA LEU A 7 -11.22 2.35 -60.38
C LEU A 7 -9.74 2.16 -60.04
N PHE A 8 -9.23 3.02 -59.16
CA PHE A 8 -7.88 2.87 -58.64
C PHE A 8 -7.92 1.88 -57.48
N VAL A 9 -7.60 0.61 -57.74
CA VAL A 9 -7.43 -0.37 -56.68
C VAL A 9 -6.03 -0.16 -56.08
N LEU A 10 -5.99 0.55 -54.95
CA LEU A 10 -4.78 0.68 -54.15
C LEU A 10 -4.61 -0.58 -53.30
N LEU A 11 -3.74 -1.45 -53.72
CA LEU A 11 -3.34 -2.62 -52.97
C LEU A 11 -2.43 -2.15 -51.83
N LEU A 12 -3.00 -1.88 -50.65
CA LEU A 12 -2.21 -1.66 -49.45
C LEU A 12 -1.76 -3.00 -48.90
N THR A 13 -0.52 -3.34 -49.19
CA THR A 13 0.18 -4.38 -48.46
C THR A 13 0.33 -3.90 -47.04
N PHE A 14 -0.47 -4.44 -46.14
CA PHE A 14 -0.37 -4.22 -44.72
C PHE A 14 0.85 -5.05 -44.23
N CYS A 15 1.97 -4.37 -44.07
CA CYS A 15 3.11 -4.89 -43.35
C CYS A 15 2.75 -4.82 -41.87
N GLY A 16 2.57 -5.99 -41.24
CA GLY A 16 2.31 -6.06 -39.80
C GLY A 16 3.56 -5.62 -39.05
N GLU A 17 3.46 -4.43 -38.46
CA GLU A 17 4.38 -3.96 -37.47
C GLU A 17 3.84 -4.46 -36.13
N ASP A 18 4.46 -5.52 -35.61
CA ASP A 18 4.27 -5.95 -34.24
C ASP A 18 4.76 -4.83 -33.32
N THR A 19 3.85 -3.94 -32.96
CA THR A 19 4.08 -3.01 -31.86
C THR A 19 4.02 -3.83 -30.58
N VAL A 20 5.19 -4.23 -30.10
CA VAL A 20 5.34 -4.71 -28.73
C VAL A 20 5.00 -3.52 -27.83
N GLU A 21 3.79 -3.49 -27.34
CA GLU A 21 3.45 -2.64 -26.22
C GLU A 21 4.27 -3.09 -25.02
N GLU A 22 5.36 -2.38 -24.75
CA GLU A 22 6.01 -2.46 -23.44
C GLU A 22 4.97 -2.11 -22.38
N PRO A 23 4.82 -2.95 -21.32
CA PRO A 23 3.96 -2.57 -20.22
C PRO A 23 4.51 -1.28 -19.62
N ILE A 24 3.71 -0.23 -19.70
CA ILE A 24 3.94 1.00 -18.96
C ILE A 24 3.97 0.57 -17.49
N ILE A 25 5.17 0.45 -16.94
CA ILE A 25 5.36 0.37 -15.51
C ILE A 25 4.94 1.73 -15.00
N GLU A 26 3.69 1.82 -14.58
CA GLU A 26 3.20 2.94 -13.82
C GLU A 26 4.08 3.00 -12.57
N THR A 27 5.08 3.85 -12.64
CA THR A 27 5.89 4.19 -11.47
C THR A 27 4.93 4.89 -10.54
N THR A 28 4.30 4.11 -9.67
CA THR A 28 3.58 4.67 -8.54
C THR A 28 4.63 5.46 -7.77
N GLU A 29 4.59 6.78 -7.89
CA GLU A 29 5.32 7.66 -7.01
C GLU A 29 4.89 7.26 -5.60
N VAL A 30 5.81 6.60 -4.89
CA VAL A 30 5.69 6.42 -3.46
C VAL A 30 5.74 7.82 -2.90
N THR A 31 4.59 8.43 -2.73
CA THR A 31 4.47 9.69 -2.00
C THR A 31 5.01 9.37 -0.62
N GLU A 32 6.21 9.86 -0.34
CA GLU A 32 6.79 9.81 0.98
C GLU A 32 5.82 10.55 1.91
N VAL A 33 5.00 9.76 2.61
CA VAL A 33 4.07 10.32 3.59
C VAL A 33 4.94 10.86 4.70
N ALA A 34 5.14 12.17 4.71
CA ALA A 34 5.87 12.85 5.77
C ALA A 34 5.17 12.54 7.09
N TYR A 35 5.82 11.73 7.91
CA TYR A 35 5.39 11.41 9.26
C TYR A 35 5.58 12.63 10.13
N ASP A 36 4.55 13.47 10.24
CA ASP A 36 4.55 14.68 11.08
C ASP A 36 3.84 14.44 12.43
N LYS A 37 3.71 13.18 12.86
CA LYS A 37 3.12 12.87 14.16
C LYS A 37 4.20 12.77 15.22
N THR A 38 4.42 13.86 15.94
CA THR A 38 5.33 13.91 17.10
C THR A 38 4.53 13.91 18.39
N TYR A 39 4.88 13.00 19.30
CA TYR A 39 4.24 12.88 20.60
C TYR A 39 5.19 13.40 21.67
N THR A 40 4.75 14.34 22.50
CA THR A 40 5.56 14.98 23.55
C THR A 40 5.50 14.25 24.88
N SER A 41 4.52 13.38 25.06
CA SER A 41 4.31 12.58 26.26
C SER A 41 3.71 11.21 25.93
N PRO A 42 3.90 10.20 26.78
CA PRO A 42 3.18 8.93 26.64
C PRO A 42 1.67 9.16 26.71
N PRO A 43 0.88 8.32 25.99
CA PRO A 43 -0.57 8.41 26.04
C PRO A 43 -1.11 8.05 27.42
N GLU A 44 -2.23 8.63 27.80
CA GLU A 44 -2.97 8.21 28.98
C GLU A 44 -3.39 6.74 28.85
N MET A 45 -3.56 6.06 29.97
CA MET A 45 -4.00 4.66 29.99
C MET A 45 -5.48 4.59 29.58
N THR A 46 -5.73 4.08 28.38
CA THR A 46 -7.08 3.96 27.79
C THR A 46 -7.55 2.51 27.64
N ILE A 47 -6.64 1.56 27.76
CA ILE A 47 -6.95 0.13 27.63
C ILE A 47 -7.41 -0.47 28.95
N ASN A 48 -8.13 -1.59 28.86
CA ASN A 48 -8.43 -2.43 30.02
C ASN A 48 -7.36 -3.53 30.13
N GLU A 49 -6.56 -3.51 31.19
CA GLU A 49 -5.45 -4.45 31.41
C GLU A 49 -5.92 -5.91 31.54
N GLN A 50 -7.19 -6.17 31.86
CA GLN A 50 -7.76 -7.50 31.95
C GLN A 50 -8.37 -8.01 30.64
N ALA A 51 -8.44 -7.16 29.61
CA ALA A 51 -8.97 -7.54 28.32
C ALA A 51 -7.90 -8.17 27.43
N LYS A 52 -8.36 -9.01 26.49
CA LYS A 52 -7.50 -9.54 25.43
C LYS A 52 -7.48 -8.58 24.27
N TYR A 53 -6.30 -8.29 23.78
CA TYR A 53 -6.07 -7.48 22.59
C TYR A 53 -5.37 -8.30 21.51
N ILE A 54 -5.83 -8.14 20.29
CA ILE A 54 -5.26 -8.78 19.11
C ILE A 54 -4.95 -7.68 18.11
N ALA A 55 -3.71 -7.61 17.65
CA ALA A 55 -3.30 -6.75 16.57
C ALA A 55 -3.32 -7.51 15.25
N THR A 56 -4.00 -6.98 14.25
CA THR A 56 -3.94 -7.47 12.88
C THR A 56 -3.15 -6.49 12.04
N ILE A 57 -1.99 -6.94 11.53
CA ILE A 57 -1.10 -6.11 10.71
C ILE A 57 -1.20 -6.59 9.27
N GLU A 58 -1.75 -5.76 8.41
CA GLU A 58 -1.83 -6.01 6.98
C GLU A 58 -0.57 -5.51 6.30
N THR A 59 0.15 -6.38 5.61
CA THR A 59 1.38 -6.05 4.89
C THR A 59 1.25 -6.40 3.42
N SER A 60 2.14 -5.88 2.58
CA SER A 60 2.22 -6.23 1.15
C SER A 60 2.51 -7.72 0.91
N LEU A 61 3.03 -8.45 1.90
CA LEU A 61 3.37 -9.87 1.80
C LEU A 61 2.38 -10.78 2.54
N GLY A 62 1.38 -10.23 3.20
CA GLY A 62 0.37 -10.99 3.93
C GLY A 62 -0.01 -10.35 5.27
N THR A 63 -0.90 -11.01 5.99
CA THR A 63 -1.46 -10.55 7.24
C THR A 63 -0.79 -11.25 8.42
N LEU A 64 -0.41 -10.48 9.43
CA LEU A 64 0.10 -10.96 10.71
C LEU A 64 -0.97 -10.75 11.78
N VAL A 65 -1.19 -11.76 12.60
CA VAL A 65 -2.10 -11.68 13.77
C VAL A 65 -1.28 -11.90 15.02
N ILE A 66 -1.31 -10.95 15.94
CA ILE A 66 -0.46 -10.91 17.14
C ILE A 66 -1.31 -10.73 18.38
N ASP A 67 -1.16 -11.62 19.35
CA ASP A 67 -1.75 -11.46 20.68
C ASP A 67 -0.95 -10.43 21.49
N LEU A 68 -1.66 -9.47 22.08
CA LEU A 68 -1.06 -8.45 22.93
C LEU A 68 -1.43 -8.71 24.39
N TYR A 69 -0.41 -8.89 25.22
CA TYR A 69 -0.56 -9.24 26.63
C TYR A 69 -0.65 -7.98 27.50
N ALA A 70 -1.85 -7.40 27.59
CA ALA A 70 -2.10 -6.18 28.35
C ALA A 70 -1.94 -6.36 29.87
N ASP A 71 -2.17 -7.56 30.38
CA ASP A 71 -1.99 -7.95 31.77
C ASP A 71 -0.51 -8.04 32.18
N ILE A 72 0.39 -8.33 31.23
CA ILE A 72 1.83 -8.45 31.46
C ILE A 72 2.55 -7.12 31.22
N ALA A 73 2.18 -6.44 30.14
CA ALA A 73 2.86 -5.21 29.70
C ALA A 73 1.84 -4.10 29.33
N PRO A 74 1.07 -3.61 30.30
CA PRO A 74 -0.04 -2.68 30.02
C PRO A 74 0.41 -1.38 29.33
N ASN A 75 1.50 -0.78 29.79
CA ASN A 75 2.00 0.45 29.18
C ASN A 75 2.42 0.27 27.73
N THR A 76 3.06 -0.85 27.40
CA THR A 76 3.47 -1.16 26.03
C THR A 76 2.28 -1.39 25.12
N VAL A 77 1.31 -2.17 25.59
CA VAL A 77 0.08 -2.45 24.84
C VAL A 77 -0.74 -1.17 24.68
N ASN A 78 -0.89 -0.37 25.73
CA ASN A 78 -1.58 0.91 25.67
C ASN A 78 -0.96 1.85 24.62
N ASN A 79 0.37 1.97 24.63
CA ASN A 79 1.07 2.80 23.65
C ASN A 79 0.82 2.31 22.22
N PHE A 80 0.95 0.99 22.00
CA PHE A 80 0.72 0.40 20.69
C PHE A 80 -0.72 0.62 20.20
N VAL A 81 -1.72 0.38 21.06
CA VAL A 81 -3.15 0.57 20.73
C VAL A 81 -3.45 2.03 20.39
N ASN A 82 -2.95 2.97 21.20
CA ASN A 82 -3.16 4.39 20.94
C ASN A 82 -2.54 4.84 19.61
N LEU A 83 -1.29 4.45 19.36
CA LEU A 83 -0.61 4.78 18.10
C LEU A 83 -1.29 4.14 16.88
N SER A 84 -1.78 2.89 17.02
CA SER A 84 -2.53 2.22 15.96
C SER A 84 -3.84 2.91 15.64
N ASN A 85 -4.61 3.29 16.67
CA ASN A 85 -5.86 4.01 16.51
C ASN A 85 -5.66 5.40 15.87
N ASP A 86 -4.50 5.99 16.11
CA ASP A 86 -4.12 7.28 15.53
C ASP A 86 -3.55 7.14 14.09
N GLY A 87 -3.46 5.93 13.56
CA GLY A 87 -2.92 5.66 12.22
C GLY A 87 -1.41 5.87 12.11
N TYR A 88 -0.69 5.81 13.22
CA TYR A 88 0.77 6.02 13.25
C TYR A 88 1.54 4.99 12.41
N TYR A 89 1.02 3.78 12.32
CA TYR A 89 1.66 2.68 11.59
C TYR A 89 1.20 2.54 10.14
N ASP A 90 0.29 3.40 9.68
CA ASP A 90 -0.21 3.33 8.30
C ASP A 90 0.89 3.70 7.30
N ASN A 91 1.09 2.84 6.30
CA ASN A 91 2.13 2.99 5.27
C ASN A 91 3.58 3.00 5.77
N VAL A 92 3.84 2.50 6.98
CA VAL A 92 5.19 2.32 7.51
C VAL A 92 5.84 1.08 6.90
N ILE A 93 7.15 1.13 6.71
CA ILE A 93 7.92 0.00 6.19
C ILE A 93 8.68 -0.73 7.32
N PHE A 94 8.91 -2.03 7.15
CA PHE A 94 9.88 -2.75 7.96
C PHE A 94 11.28 -2.44 7.44
N HIS A 95 11.97 -1.50 8.06
CA HIS A 95 13.29 -1.07 7.61
C HIS A 95 14.43 -2.01 8.06
N ARG A 96 14.17 -2.92 9.01
CA ARG A 96 15.14 -3.89 9.50
C ARG A 96 14.45 -5.14 10.05
N VAL A 97 14.91 -6.31 9.61
CA VAL A 97 14.49 -7.61 10.13
C VAL A 97 15.76 -8.34 10.59
N ILE A 98 15.76 -8.82 11.85
CA ILE A 98 16.87 -9.56 12.45
C ILE A 98 16.46 -11.03 12.53
N LYS A 99 17.35 -11.93 12.06
CA LYS A 99 17.19 -13.37 12.18
C LYS A 99 17.67 -13.84 13.53
#